data_da7e316e6e2dc9d370fe004f230c04e5
#
_entry.id   da7e316e6e2dc9d370fe004f230c04e5
#
_cell.length_a   1.000
_cell.length_b   1.000
_cell.length_c   1.000
_cell.angle_alpha   90.00
_cell.angle_beta   90.00
_cell.angle_gamma   90.00
#
_symmetry.space_group_name_H-M   'P 1'
#
loop_
_entity.id
_entity.type
_entity.pdbx_description
1 polymer ?
#
loop_
_entity_poly.entity_id
_entity_poly.type
_entity_poly.pdbx_seq_one_letter_code
_entity_poly.pdbx_strand_id
1 'polypeptide(L)'
;DLKRRIVRFTNHSHGPVGYWEKFERYRIHNYFEALDSPGEWYLDRKSGTLYYWPLPGEDMETVELIAPRLTDLVRFEGDPEEGRFVRHVRLEGLSFQHEDWRFDPESIVDGQAHARQQNAAITAFGLRDSSIAQCEVAHVGAHAVRLDEGCQDNRIVQCEIHDCGGGGIYVGPDAEACYTPPSDDLKVQGNVIEKNFIHHPPRGLGGSIGVWVGSSSMNQVRHNEISDFDYTGISVGWCWGRQTDIFQRGNLIEYNHVHHNVGDILSDNGGIYVLGYSPGSVIRGNVI
;
A
#
# COMPACT_ATOMS: atom_id res chain seq x y z
N ASP A 1 -12.76 15.16 -26.85
CA ASP A 1 -13.50 15.55 -28.05
C ASP A 1 -14.54 14.47 -28.37
N LEU A 2 -15.78 14.72 -27.99
CA LEU A 2 -16.90 13.78 -28.15
C LEU A 2 -17.20 13.43 -29.62
N LYS A 3 -17.04 14.40 -30.54
CA LYS A 3 -17.30 14.16 -31.97
C LYS A 3 -16.25 13.21 -32.59
N ARG A 4 -15.02 13.31 -32.17
CA ARG A 4 -13.91 12.47 -32.65
C ARG A 4 -13.70 11.23 -31.78
N ARG A 5 -14.40 11.11 -30.64
CA ARG A 5 -14.21 10.04 -29.65
C ARG A 5 -12.75 9.99 -29.16
N ILE A 6 -12.15 11.15 -28.93
CA ILE A 6 -10.77 11.28 -28.47
C ILE A 6 -10.77 11.76 -27.03
N VAL A 7 -10.12 11.00 -26.17
CA VAL A 7 -9.75 11.42 -24.82
C VAL A 7 -8.33 11.96 -24.84
N ARG A 8 -8.10 13.09 -24.22
CA ARG A 8 -6.76 13.66 -24.01
C ARG A 8 -6.49 13.72 -22.54
N PHE A 9 -5.40 13.13 -22.13
CA PHE A 9 -4.95 13.17 -20.75
C PHE A 9 -4.16 14.47 -20.52
N THR A 10 -4.32 15.07 -19.37
CA THR A 10 -3.54 16.24 -18.94
C THR A 10 -2.21 15.83 -18.32
N ASN A 11 -2.16 14.63 -17.75
CA ASN A 11 -0.96 14.08 -17.12
C ASN A 11 -0.39 12.95 -17.99
N HIS A 12 0.90 12.69 -17.84
CA HIS A 12 1.53 11.56 -18.49
C HIS A 12 1.03 10.23 -17.90
N SER A 13 0.78 9.27 -18.78
CA SER A 13 0.62 7.86 -18.38
C SER A 13 2.00 7.18 -18.32
N HIS A 14 2.15 6.16 -17.51
CA HIS A 14 3.39 5.37 -17.44
C HIS A 14 3.79 4.75 -18.80
N GLY A 15 2.82 4.45 -19.62
CA GLY A 15 3.01 3.94 -20.98
C GLY A 15 1.86 4.36 -21.90
N PRO A 16 1.98 4.12 -23.22
CA PRO A 16 0.88 4.35 -24.14
C PRO A 16 -0.34 3.52 -23.75
N VAL A 17 -1.51 4.12 -23.73
CA VAL A 17 -2.77 3.39 -23.51
C VAL A 17 -2.94 2.32 -24.60
N GLY A 18 -3.24 1.08 -24.21
CA GLY A 18 -3.34 -0.06 -25.14
C GLY A 18 -1.99 -0.67 -25.52
N TYR A 19 -0.90 -0.35 -24.80
CA TYR A 19 0.42 -0.91 -25.09
C TYR A 19 0.54 -2.39 -24.75
N TRP A 20 0.00 -2.79 -23.60
CA TRP A 20 0.11 -4.17 -23.11
C TRP A 20 -0.93 -5.08 -23.74
N GLU A 21 -2.18 -4.61 -23.81
CA GLU A 21 -3.31 -5.39 -24.35
C GLU A 21 -4.21 -4.52 -25.21
N LYS A 22 -4.84 -5.14 -26.21
CA LYS A 22 -5.95 -4.51 -26.92
C LYS A 22 -7.19 -4.53 -26.03
N PHE A 23 -7.97 -3.45 -26.05
CA PHE A 23 -9.20 -3.33 -25.26
C PHE A 23 -8.98 -3.30 -23.75
N GLU A 24 -7.91 -2.66 -23.30
CA GLU A 24 -7.68 -2.37 -21.88
C GLU A 24 -8.92 -1.73 -21.26
N ARG A 25 -9.29 -2.26 -20.10
CA ARG A 25 -10.39 -1.69 -19.32
C ARG A 25 -9.94 -0.38 -18.68
N TYR A 26 -10.84 0.58 -18.63
CA TYR A 26 -10.59 1.86 -17.92
C TYR A 26 -11.82 2.26 -17.14
N ARG A 27 -11.60 3.02 -16.08
CA ARG A 27 -12.64 3.65 -15.27
C ARG A 27 -12.43 5.15 -15.29
N ILE A 28 -13.53 5.89 -15.29
CA ILE A 28 -13.53 7.35 -15.16
C ILE A 28 -14.16 7.69 -13.83
N HIS A 29 -13.45 8.44 -13.02
CA HIS A 29 -13.88 8.85 -11.68
C HIS A 29 -14.00 10.36 -11.59
N ASN A 30 -14.66 10.85 -10.52
CA ASN A 30 -14.79 12.26 -10.18
C ASN A 30 -15.45 13.11 -11.26
N TYR A 31 -16.57 12.66 -11.79
CA TYR A 31 -17.45 13.47 -12.62
C TYR A 31 -18.90 13.30 -12.14
N PHE A 32 -19.69 14.38 -12.22
CA PHE A 32 -21.01 14.45 -11.59
C PHE A 32 -22.00 13.41 -12.12
N GLU A 33 -21.97 13.14 -13.43
CA GLU A 33 -22.89 12.20 -14.09
C GLU A 33 -22.64 10.73 -13.71
N ALA A 34 -21.52 10.45 -13.04
CA ALA A 34 -21.23 9.12 -12.47
C ALA A 34 -21.85 8.91 -11.09
N LEU A 35 -22.57 9.90 -10.57
CA LEU A 35 -23.35 9.77 -9.34
C LEU A 35 -24.69 9.11 -9.68
N ASP A 36 -24.68 7.78 -9.84
CA ASP A 36 -25.83 7.02 -10.36
C ASP A 36 -26.26 5.84 -9.48
N SER A 37 -25.60 5.64 -8.33
CA SER A 37 -25.89 4.56 -7.38
C SER A 37 -25.84 5.03 -5.92
N PRO A 38 -26.62 4.42 -5.00
CA PRO A 38 -26.55 4.73 -3.58
C PRO A 38 -25.16 4.47 -2.99
N GLY A 39 -24.69 5.37 -2.12
CA GLY A 39 -23.38 5.34 -1.49
C GLY A 39 -22.31 6.10 -2.27
N GLU A 40 -22.59 6.54 -3.47
CA GLU A 40 -21.67 7.36 -4.26
C GLU A 40 -21.69 8.82 -3.85
N TRP A 41 -20.56 9.48 -4.10
CA TRP A 41 -20.42 10.91 -3.82
C TRP A 41 -19.59 11.63 -4.89
N TYR A 42 -19.82 12.92 -5.02
CA TYR A 42 -19.08 13.80 -5.90
C TYR A 42 -18.78 15.14 -5.20
N LEU A 43 -17.54 15.56 -5.21
CA LEU A 43 -17.12 16.86 -4.71
C LEU A 43 -16.90 17.83 -5.88
N ASP A 44 -17.78 18.82 -6.01
CA ASP A 44 -17.49 19.97 -6.87
C ASP A 44 -16.46 20.89 -6.21
N ARG A 45 -15.22 20.74 -6.63
CA ARG A 45 -14.10 21.52 -6.09
C ARG A 45 -14.19 23.01 -6.35
N LYS A 46 -14.99 23.45 -7.33
CA LYS A 46 -15.15 24.88 -7.65
C LYS A 46 -16.08 25.56 -6.67
N SER A 47 -17.18 24.94 -6.36
CA SER A 47 -18.17 25.46 -5.41
C SER A 47 -17.90 25.04 -3.97
N GLY A 48 -17.10 23.99 -3.76
CA GLY A 48 -16.92 23.34 -2.47
C GLY A 48 -18.14 22.53 -2.02
N THR A 49 -19.01 22.15 -2.94
CA THR A 49 -20.23 21.41 -2.64
C THR A 49 -20.00 19.91 -2.77
N LEU A 50 -20.28 19.17 -1.71
CA LEU A 50 -20.32 17.71 -1.72
C LEU A 50 -21.74 17.25 -2.06
N TYR A 51 -21.85 16.40 -3.06
CA TYR A 51 -23.06 15.68 -3.43
C TYR A 51 -22.91 14.24 -2.99
N TYR A 52 -23.90 13.73 -2.30
CA TYR A 52 -23.92 12.36 -1.83
C TYR A 52 -25.27 11.71 -2.13
N TRP A 53 -25.26 10.49 -2.65
CA TRP A 53 -26.45 9.68 -2.81
C TRP A 53 -26.58 8.72 -1.64
N PRO A 54 -27.51 8.93 -0.71
CA PRO A 54 -27.56 8.13 0.52
C PRO A 54 -27.76 6.65 0.25
N LEU A 55 -27.16 5.83 1.11
CA LEU A 55 -27.48 4.41 1.15
C LEU A 55 -28.94 4.19 1.62
N PRO A 56 -29.57 3.06 1.23
CA PRO A 56 -30.91 2.74 1.72
C PRO A 56 -30.97 2.70 3.24
N GLY A 57 -31.80 3.55 3.83
CA GLY A 57 -32.00 3.65 5.28
C GLY A 57 -31.15 4.71 5.97
N GLU A 58 -30.26 5.40 5.28
CA GLU A 58 -29.57 6.57 5.83
C GLU A 58 -30.48 7.79 5.85
N ASP A 59 -30.33 8.56 6.93
CA ASP A 59 -31.00 9.85 7.08
C ASP A 59 -29.98 10.97 6.91
N MET A 60 -30.19 11.83 5.93
CA MET A 60 -29.31 12.94 5.60
C MET A 60 -29.19 14.00 6.71
N GLU A 61 -30.11 14.02 7.68
CA GLU A 61 -30.02 14.90 8.85
C GLU A 61 -29.05 14.36 9.93
N THR A 62 -28.73 13.06 9.87
CA THR A 62 -27.92 12.38 10.90
C THR A 62 -26.71 11.66 10.34
N VAL A 63 -26.58 11.52 9.01
CA VAL A 63 -25.43 10.87 8.37
C VAL A 63 -24.14 11.62 8.70
N GLU A 64 -23.12 10.89 9.10
CA GLU A 64 -21.79 11.43 9.35
C GLU A 64 -20.93 11.32 8.07
N LEU A 65 -20.39 12.45 7.63
CA LEU A 65 -19.49 12.54 6.49
C LEU A 65 -18.12 13.03 6.97
N ILE A 66 -17.09 12.22 6.76
CA ILE A 66 -15.73 12.53 7.20
C ILE A 66 -14.90 12.95 5.99
N ALA A 67 -14.33 14.15 6.02
CA ALA A 67 -13.39 14.63 5.02
C ALA A 67 -11.96 14.61 5.60
N PRO A 68 -11.11 13.66 5.21
CA PRO A 68 -9.74 13.58 5.70
C PRO A 68 -8.92 14.81 5.26
N ARG A 69 -7.88 15.12 6.02
CA ARG A 69 -7.01 16.29 5.76
C ARG A 69 -5.53 15.99 5.91
N LEU A 70 -5.18 15.01 6.71
CA LEU A 70 -3.80 14.66 7.00
C LEU A 70 -3.36 13.52 6.09
N THR A 71 -2.22 13.68 5.47
CA THR A 71 -1.59 12.67 4.62
C THR A 71 -0.72 11.66 5.40
N ASP A 72 -0.47 11.94 6.65
CA ASP A 72 0.16 11.05 7.64
C ASP A 72 -0.55 11.26 8.97
N LEU A 73 -1.01 10.21 9.61
CA LEU A 73 -1.59 10.27 10.95
C LEU A 73 -0.50 10.15 12.02
N VAL A 74 0.51 9.33 11.74
CA VAL A 74 1.72 9.19 12.56
C VAL A 74 2.95 9.19 11.66
N ARG A 75 3.94 9.99 12.04
CA ARG A 75 5.21 10.03 11.34
C ARG A 75 6.37 9.89 12.30
N PHE A 76 7.20 8.86 12.09
CA PHE A 76 8.46 8.69 12.79
C PHE A 76 9.57 9.26 11.93
N GLU A 77 10.17 10.34 12.38
CA GLU A 77 11.20 11.08 11.64
C GLU A 77 12.59 10.87 12.26
N GLY A 78 13.15 9.69 12.05
CA GLY A 78 14.56 9.49 12.22
C GLY A 78 15.34 10.10 11.06
N ASP A 79 16.64 10.23 11.24
CA ASP A 79 17.58 10.66 10.21
C ASP A 79 18.74 9.65 10.21
N PRO A 80 18.57 8.53 9.52
CA PRO A 80 19.56 7.46 9.52
C PRO A 80 20.88 7.86 8.84
N GLU A 81 20.89 8.83 7.93
CA GLU A 81 22.12 9.35 7.33
C GLU A 81 23.01 10.03 8.38
N GLU A 82 22.41 10.70 9.35
CA GLU A 82 23.07 11.37 10.46
C GLU A 82 23.12 10.51 11.73
N GLY A 83 22.75 9.23 11.65
CA GLY A 83 22.74 8.30 12.78
C GLY A 83 21.69 8.61 13.85
N ARG A 84 20.65 9.35 13.53
CA ARG A 84 19.55 9.68 14.46
C ARG A 84 18.37 8.75 14.24
N PHE A 85 17.99 8.04 15.28
CA PHE A 85 16.93 7.02 15.21
C PHE A 85 15.85 7.27 16.24
N VAL A 86 14.62 6.97 15.85
CA VAL A 86 13.51 6.84 16.80
C VAL A 86 13.52 5.39 17.31
N ARG A 87 13.53 5.21 18.64
CA ARG A 87 13.66 3.88 19.24
C ARG A 87 12.68 3.64 20.37
N HIS A 88 12.36 2.36 20.57
CA HIS A 88 11.62 1.89 21.74
C HIS A 88 10.24 2.54 21.89
N VAL A 89 9.59 2.84 20.77
CA VAL A 89 8.22 3.34 20.76
C VAL A 89 7.25 2.16 20.60
N ARG A 90 6.18 2.17 21.38
CA ARG A 90 5.10 1.21 21.27
C ARG A 90 3.78 1.94 21.06
N LEU A 91 3.14 1.67 19.93
CA LEU A 91 1.74 2.02 19.69
C LEU A 91 0.92 0.76 19.94
N GLU A 92 -0.06 0.84 20.84
CA GLU A 92 -0.85 -0.33 21.21
C GLU A 92 -2.31 0.01 21.46
N GLY A 93 -3.21 -0.78 20.87
CA GLY A 93 -4.66 -0.66 21.09
C GLY A 93 -5.26 0.64 20.58
N LEU A 94 -4.70 1.22 19.51
CA LEU A 94 -5.13 2.48 18.89
C LEU A 94 -5.82 2.22 17.57
N SER A 95 -6.73 3.09 17.18
CA SER A 95 -7.34 3.11 15.86
C SER A 95 -6.85 4.35 15.10
N PHE A 96 -6.37 4.13 13.86
CA PHE A 96 -5.86 5.14 12.94
C PHE A 96 -6.76 5.14 11.71
N GLN A 97 -7.52 6.21 11.51
CA GLN A 97 -8.53 6.26 10.46
C GLN A 97 -8.54 7.61 9.73
N HIS A 98 -9.04 7.60 8.49
CA HIS A 98 -9.31 8.78 7.70
C HIS A 98 -8.05 9.60 7.35
N GLU A 99 -7.04 8.92 6.82
CA GLU A 99 -5.89 9.59 6.18
C GLU A 99 -6.28 10.00 4.75
N ASP A 100 -5.81 11.17 4.32
CA ASP A 100 -6.05 11.75 3.00
C ASP A 100 -4.93 11.37 2.02
N TRP A 101 -5.29 10.72 0.94
CA TRP A 101 -4.38 10.52 -0.17
C TRP A 101 -4.49 11.66 -1.19
N ARG A 102 -3.37 12.25 -1.54
CA ARG A 102 -3.31 13.29 -2.56
C ARG A 102 -2.56 12.79 -3.78
N PHE A 103 -3.25 12.80 -4.89
CA PHE A 103 -2.61 12.55 -6.18
C PHE A 103 -1.63 13.69 -6.50
N ASP A 104 -0.35 13.36 -6.65
CA ASP A 104 0.62 14.27 -7.23
C ASP A 104 0.52 14.17 -8.77
N PRO A 105 0.13 15.26 -9.46
CA PRO A 105 0.02 15.24 -10.92
C PRO A 105 1.33 14.95 -11.65
N GLU A 106 2.46 15.16 -10.99
CA GLU A 106 3.79 14.90 -11.56
C GLU A 106 4.28 13.48 -11.24
N SER A 107 3.64 12.80 -10.29
CA SER A 107 3.96 11.41 -9.98
C SER A 107 3.22 10.45 -10.91
N ILE A 108 3.86 9.34 -11.20
CA ILE A 108 3.24 8.23 -11.91
C ILE A 108 2.65 7.29 -10.85
N VAL A 109 1.32 7.22 -10.79
CA VAL A 109 0.68 6.17 -10.00
C VAL A 109 0.94 4.86 -10.72
N ASP A 110 1.83 4.05 -10.17
CA ASP A 110 2.11 2.73 -10.69
C ASP A 110 0.94 1.80 -10.39
N GLY A 111 0.40 1.18 -11.42
CA GLY A 111 -0.65 0.17 -11.25
C GLY A 111 -0.16 -1.08 -10.52
N GLN A 112 1.12 -1.42 -10.64
CA GLN A 112 1.68 -2.64 -10.07
C GLN A 112 2.13 -2.42 -8.63
N ALA A 113 1.45 -3.07 -7.70
CA ALA A 113 1.73 -3.05 -6.26
C ALA A 113 1.67 -1.67 -5.56
N HIS A 114 1.37 -0.60 -6.27
CA HIS A 114 1.49 0.78 -5.76
C HIS A 114 2.81 1.06 -5.03
N ALA A 115 3.87 0.37 -5.44
CA ALA A 115 5.15 0.36 -4.74
C ALA A 115 5.83 1.74 -4.72
N ARG A 116 5.51 2.60 -5.68
CA ARG A 116 6.02 3.99 -5.77
C ARG A 116 5.25 4.99 -4.94
N GLN A 117 4.10 4.61 -4.41
CA GLN A 117 3.34 5.49 -3.55
C GLN A 117 4.01 5.56 -2.18
N GLN A 118 4.40 6.74 -1.77
CA GLN A 118 5.19 6.92 -0.55
C GLN A 118 4.37 7.27 0.69
N ASN A 119 3.10 7.61 0.53
CA ASN A 119 2.25 7.99 1.65
C ASN A 119 1.68 6.77 2.36
N ALA A 120 1.57 6.87 3.66
CA ALA A 120 0.90 5.90 4.51
C ALA A 120 0.30 6.57 5.74
N ALA A 121 -0.73 5.98 6.32
CA ALA A 121 -1.29 6.48 7.58
C ALA A 121 -0.24 6.50 8.70
N ILE A 122 0.66 5.51 8.72
CA ILE A 122 1.81 5.45 9.63
C ILE A 122 3.07 5.32 8.78
N THR A 123 3.88 6.37 8.73
CA THR A 123 5.14 6.41 7.98
C THR A 123 6.33 6.43 8.95
N ALA A 124 7.36 5.64 8.67
CA ALA A 124 8.54 5.57 9.52
C ALA A 124 9.84 5.63 8.71
N PHE A 125 10.73 6.50 9.14
CA PHE A 125 12.14 6.58 8.77
C PHE A 125 13.00 6.42 10.01
N GLY A 126 14.02 5.58 9.96
CA GLY A 126 14.93 5.36 11.07
C GLY A 126 14.27 4.86 12.35
N LEU A 127 13.14 4.17 12.26
CA LEU A 127 12.47 3.56 13.41
C LEU A 127 13.14 2.22 13.74
N ARG A 128 13.53 2.04 15.02
CA ARG A 128 14.19 0.81 15.47
C ARG A 128 13.62 0.29 16.78
N ASP A 129 13.69 -1.02 16.97
CA ASP A 129 13.33 -1.68 18.23
C ASP A 129 11.95 -1.26 18.76
N SER A 130 10.98 -1.08 17.86
CA SER A 130 9.69 -0.47 18.14
C SER A 130 8.54 -1.39 17.71
N SER A 131 7.33 -1.09 18.15
CA SER A 131 6.18 -1.94 17.79
C SER A 131 4.89 -1.16 17.57
N ILE A 132 4.09 -1.67 16.62
CA ILE A 132 2.69 -1.34 16.39
C ILE A 132 1.92 -2.62 16.70
N ALA A 133 1.11 -2.62 17.73
CA ALA A 133 0.49 -3.83 18.26
C ALA A 133 -1.00 -3.63 18.57
N GLN A 134 -1.82 -4.60 18.19
CA GLN A 134 -3.26 -4.60 18.49
C GLN A 134 -3.95 -3.29 18.08
N CYS A 135 -3.48 -2.71 16.97
CA CYS A 135 -4.02 -1.48 16.40
C CYS A 135 -4.94 -1.79 15.23
N GLU A 136 -5.86 -0.88 14.98
CA GLU A 136 -6.64 -0.84 13.75
C GLU A 136 -6.10 0.27 12.83
N VAL A 137 -5.98 -0.02 11.53
CA VAL A 137 -5.73 1.01 10.51
C VAL A 137 -6.77 0.83 9.41
N ALA A 138 -7.63 1.83 9.24
CA ALA A 138 -8.76 1.71 8.33
C ALA A 138 -9.15 3.03 7.65
N HIS A 139 -9.91 2.94 6.55
CA HIS A 139 -10.44 4.09 5.84
C HIS A 139 -9.35 5.10 5.45
N VAL A 140 -8.22 4.62 4.99
CA VAL A 140 -7.07 5.45 4.60
C VAL A 140 -6.90 5.45 3.08
N GLY A 141 -6.53 6.59 2.52
CA GLY A 141 -6.42 6.76 1.08
C GLY A 141 -5.14 6.16 0.50
N ALA A 142 -4.09 6.02 1.31
CA ALA A 142 -2.79 5.46 0.94
C ALA A 142 -2.53 4.08 1.56
N HIS A 143 -1.27 3.75 1.86
CA HIS A 143 -0.91 2.54 2.59
C HIS A 143 -1.26 2.66 4.08
N ALA A 144 -1.49 1.53 4.76
CA ALA A 144 -1.68 1.55 6.19
C ALA A 144 -0.39 1.90 6.94
N VAL A 145 0.68 1.13 6.69
CA VAL A 145 1.98 1.31 7.37
C VAL A 145 3.11 1.22 6.35
N ARG A 146 4.06 2.13 6.45
CA ARG A 146 5.30 2.12 5.67
C ARG A 146 6.51 2.20 6.58
N LEU A 147 7.40 1.20 6.48
CA LEU A 147 8.72 1.18 7.10
C LEU A 147 9.77 1.43 6.02
N ASP A 148 10.32 2.62 6.00
CA ASP A 148 11.29 3.06 5.00
C ASP A 148 12.73 3.01 5.53
N GLU A 149 13.65 3.72 4.90
CA GLU A 149 15.09 3.69 5.19
C GLU A 149 15.43 3.74 6.67
N GLY A 150 16.37 2.90 7.09
CA GLY A 150 16.85 2.82 8.46
C GLY A 150 15.92 2.12 9.46
N CYS A 151 14.75 1.62 9.01
CA CYS A 151 13.83 0.88 9.88
C CYS A 151 14.32 -0.54 10.14
N GLN A 152 14.68 -0.83 11.40
CA GLN A 152 15.26 -2.11 11.79
C GLN A 152 14.60 -2.68 13.05
N ASP A 153 14.42 -4.00 13.06
CA ASP A 153 13.99 -4.77 14.23
C ASP A 153 12.65 -4.32 14.84
N ASN A 154 11.74 -3.81 13.99
CA ASN A 154 10.41 -3.40 14.40
C ASN A 154 9.41 -4.56 14.29
N ARG A 155 8.28 -4.44 14.98
CA ARG A 155 7.21 -5.43 14.97
C ARG A 155 5.87 -4.79 14.68
N ILE A 156 5.13 -5.33 13.71
CA ILE A 156 3.73 -5.02 13.46
C ILE A 156 2.96 -6.30 13.76
N VAL A 157 2.18 -6.29 14.84
CA VAL A 157 1.64 -7.55 15.39
C VAL A 157 0.20 -7.42 15.86
N GLN A 158 -0.63 -8.41 15.48
CA GLN A 158 -2.04 -8.51 15.90
C GLN A 158 -2.86 -7.26 15.55
N CYS A 159 -2.54 -6.62 14.44
CA CYS A 159 -3.29 -5.47 13.93
C CYS A 159 -4.37 -5.93 12.94
N GLU A 160 -5.46 -5.18 12.89
CA GLU A 160 -6.46 -5.26 11.85
C GLU A 160 -6.24 -4.10 10.87
N ILE A 161 -6.11 -4.42 9.58
CA ILE A 161 -5.79 -3.45 8.53
C ILE A 161 -6.76 -3.67 7.38
N HIS A 162 -7.59 -2.67 7.11
CA HIS A 162 -8.61 -2.81 6.06
C HIS A 162 -8.98 -1.46 5.43
N ASP A 163 -9.61 -1.53 4.27
CA ASP A 163 -10.04 -0.34 3.52
C ASP A 163 -8.93 0.70 3.35
N CYS A 164 -7.76 0.22 2.88
CA CYS A 164 -6.57 1.03 2.66
C CYS A 164 -6.29 1.19 1.17
N GLY A 165 -6.42 2.40 0.62
CA GLY A 165 -6.36 2.71 -0.81
C GLY A 165 -5.11 2.22 -1.53
N GLY A 166 -3.96 2.34 -0.92
CA GLY A 166 -2.69 1.91 -1.48
C GLY A 166 -2.29 0.47 -1.15
N GLY A 167 -2.85 -0.09 -0.09
CA GLY A 167 -2.52 -1.43 0.42
C GLY A 167 -2.20 -1.46 1.91
N GLY A 168 -1.76 -2.61 2.40
CA GLY A 168 -1.52 -2.84 3.82
C GLY A 168 -0.15 -2.35 4.30
N ILE A 169 0.79 -3.27 4.49
CA ILE A 169 2.10 -2.98 5.10
C ILE A 169 3.20 -3.00 4.04
N TYR A 170 3.97 -1.93 3.98
CA TYR A 170 5.10 -1.77 3.06
C TYR A 170 6.42 -1.68 3.83
N VAL A 171 7.39 -2.52 3.45
CA VAL A 171 8.70 -2.62 4.10
C VAL A 171 9.80 -2.45 3.05
N GLY A 172 10.56 -1.39 3.18
CA GLY A 172 11.67 -1.06 2.30
C GLY A 172 11.40 0.15 1.41
N PRO A 173 12.47 0.73 0.86
CA PRO A 173 12.40 1.86 -0.06
C PRO A 173 11.81 1.46 -1.41
N ASP A 174 11.52 2.45 -2.23
CA ASP A 174 10.88 2.33 -3.54
C ASP A 174 11.45 1.22 -4.43
N ALA A 175 10.57 0.61 -5.21
CA ALA A 175 10.84 -0.54 -6.07
C ALA A 175 11.67 -0.26 -7.33
N GLU A 176 11.82 0.99 -7.78
CA GLU A 176 12.43 1.27 -9.09
C GLU A 176 13.91 0.95 -9.19
N ALA A 177 14.62 1.08 -8.12
CA ALA A 177 16.03 0.77 -8.09
C ALA A 177 16.27 -0.42 -7.16
N CYS A 178 17.01 -1.41 -7.64
CA CYS A 178 17.61 -2.38 -6.74
C CYS A 178 18.47 -1.62 -5.73
N TYR A 179 17.84 -1.11 -4.69
CA TYR A 179 18.49 -0.29 -3.70
C TYR A 179 19.46 -1.12 -2.89
N THR A 180 20.72 -0.69 -2.88
CA THR A 180 21.73 -1.21 -1.98
C THR A 180 22.09 -0.10 -1.01
N PRO A 181 21.73 -0.23 0.26
CA PRO A 181 21.99 0.82 1.25
C PRO A 181 23.48 1.15 1.32
N PRO A 182 23.87 2.43 1.26
CA PRO A 182 25.29 2.84 1.32
C PRO A 182 25.90 2.63 2.71
N SER A 183 25.08 2.45 3.75
CA SER A 183 25.56 2.18 5.12
C SER A 183 24.64 1.20 5.85
N ASP A 184 25.11 0.67 6.96
CA ASP A 184 24.30 -0.19 7.85
C ASP A 184 23.14 0.58 8.48
N ASP A 185 23.27 1.88 8.64
CA ASP A 185 22.25 2.73 9.25
C ASP A 185 21.05 2.96 8.34
N LEU A 186 21.23 2.87 7.02
CA LEU A 186 20.18 3.00 6.03
C LEU A 186 19.48 1.68 5.70
N LYS A 187 19.96 0.55 6.21
CA LYS A 187 19.33 -0.74 5.95
C LYS A 187 17.91 -0.83 6.51
N VAL A 188 17.04 -1.46 5.76
CA VAL A 188 15.73 -1.91 6.21
C VAL A 188 15.81 -3.41 6.42
N GLN A 189 15.78 -3.85 7.67
CA GLN A 189 16.00 -5.27 7.97
C GLN A 189 15.43 -5.72 9.31
N GLY A 190 15.23 -7.02 9.46
CA GLY A 190 14.86 -7.63 10.74
C GLY A 190 13.43 -7.32 11.21
N ASN A 191 12.62 -6.66 10.39
CA ASN A 191 11.26 -6.32 10.78
C ASN A 191 10.36 -7.55 10.76
N VAL A 192 9.41 -7.62 11.69
CA VAL A 192 8.48 -8.75 11.86
C VAL A 192 7.04 -8.28 11.68
N ILE A 193 6.36 -8.84 10.70
CA ILE A 193 4.93 -8.66 10.42
C ILE A 193 4.24 -9.98 10.79
N GLU A 194 3.50 -9.99 11.91
CA GLU A 194 3.03 -11.24 12.49
C GLU A 194 1.61 -11.16 13.03
N LYS A 195 0.79 -12.17 12.71
CA LYS A 195 -0.57 -12.33 13.25
C LYS A 195 -1.50 -11.14 12.98
N ASN A 196 -1.32 -10.48 11.86
CA ASN A 196 -2.21 -9.41 11.43
C ASN A 196 -3.34 -9.98 10.58
N PHE A 197 -4.48 -9.30 10.59
CA PHE A 197 -5.58 -9.51 9.66
C PHE A 197 -5.64 -8.33 8.69
N ILE A 198 -5.33 -8.58 7.41
CA ILE A 198 -5.20 -7.55 6.36
C ILE A 198 -6.18 -7.89 5.25
N HIS A 199 -7.21 -7.06 5.08
CA HIS A 199 -8.33 -7.44 4.21
C HIS A 199 -9.06 -6.23 3.61
N HIS A 200 -9.99 -6.52 2.69
CA HIS A 200 -10.91 -5.56 2.07
C HIS A 200 -10.22 -4.26 1.62
N PRO A 201 -9.28 -4.31 0.66
CA PRO A 201 -8.76 -3.08 0.08
C PRO A 201 -9.88 -2.35 -0.66
N PRO A 202 -9.84 -1.03 -0.77
CA PRO A 202 -10.83 -0.30 -1.52
C PRO A 202 -10.74 -0.68 -3.00
N ARG A 203 -11.88 -0.84 -3.64
CA ARG A 203 -12.00 -1.29 -5.04
C ARG A 203 -11.53 -0.25 -6.08
N GLY A 204 -10.92 0.85 -5.66
CA GLY A 204 -10.50 1.95 -6.53
C GLY A 204 -9.14 1.76 -7.18
N LEU A 205 -8.20 1.17 -6.47
CA LEU A 205 -6.81 1.01 -6.87
C LEU A 205 -6.45 -0.49 -6.94
N GLY A 206 -6.69 -1.09 -8.11
CA GLY A 206 -6.56 -2.54 -8.29
C GLY A 206 -5.16 -3.13 -8.11
N GLY A 207 -4.11 -2.30 -8.06
CA GLY A 207 -2.73 -2.75 -7.84
C GLY A 207 -2.32 -2.90 -6.38
N SER A 208 -3.22 -2.66 -5.42
CA SER A 208 -2.93 -2.76 -3.99
C SER A 208 -2.60 -4.19 -3.55
N ILE A 209 -1.74 -4.31 -2.54
CA ILE A 209 -1.31 -5.60 -1.98
C ILE A 209 -1.32 -5.56 -0.45
N GLY A 210 -1.45 -6.74 0.16
CA GLY A 210 -1.51 -6.86 1.62
C GLY A 210 -0.18 -6.54 2.29
N VAL A 211 0.90 -7.21 1.90
CA VAL A 211 2.25 -6.97 2.43
C VAL A 211 3.26 -6.90 1.29
N TRP A 212 3.99 -5.79 1.22
CA TRP A 212 5.09 -5.60 0.29
C TRP A 212 6.44 -5.57 1.04
N VAL A 213 7.41 -6.35 0.56
CA VAL A 213 8.77 -6.42 1.10
C VAL A 213 9.74 -6.20 -0.05
N GLY A 214 10.14 -4.95 -0.27
CA GLY A 214 11.07 -4.58 -1.33
C GLY A 214 12.42 -4.19 -0.79
N SER A 215 13.47 -4.29 -1.60
CA SER A 215 14.85 -3.84 -1.32
C SER A 215 15.29 -3.91 0.16
N SER A 216 14.88 -4.96 0.87
CA SER A 216 15.08 -5.12 2.31
C SER A 216 15.41 -6.57 2.68
N SER A 217 15.95 -6.81 3.86
CA SER A 217 16.55 -8.09 4.24
C SER A 217 16.08 -8.63 5.57
N MET A 218 16.14 -9.94 5.73
CA MET A 218 15.94 -10.63 7.02
C MET A 218 14.60 -10.31 7.70
N ASN A 219 13.61 -9.83 6.93
CA ASN A 219 12.27 -9.58 7.44
C ASN A 219 11.48 -10.88 7.55
N GLN A 220 10.50 -10.89 8.42
CA GLN A 220 9.63 -12.04 8.64
C GLN A 220 8.16 -11.62 8.45
N VAL A 221 7.48 -12.26 7.52
CA VAL A 221 6.04 -12.15 7.31
C VAL A 221 5.42 -13.49 7.64
N ARG A 222 4.75 -13.58 8.78
CA ARG A 222 4.31 -14.88 9.27
C ARG A 222 2.99 -14.85 10.05
N HIS A 223 2.26 -15.94 9.94
CA HIS A 223 0.98 -16.13 10.64
C HIS A 223 -0.04 -15.01 10.39
N ASN A 224 0.05 -14.33 9.25
CA ASN A 224 -0.95 -13.32 8.88
C ASN A 224 -2.09 -13.98 8.11
N GLU A 225 -3.27 -13.41 8.24
CA GLU A 225 -4.40 -13.66 7.36
C GLU A 225 -4.54 -12.46 6.42
N ILE A 226 -4.52 -12.72 5.09
CA ILE A 226 -4.52 -11.69 4.06
C ILE A 226 -5.54 -12.07 3.00
N SER A 227 -6.53 -11.20 2.77
CA SER A 227 -7.61 -11.54 1.84
C SER A 227 -8.14 -10.36 1.03
N ASP A 228 -8.86 -10.72 -0.03
CA ASP A 228 -9.70 -9.84 -0.84
C ASP A 228 -8.95 -8.83 -1.72
N PHE A 229 -7.64 -8.98 -1.89
CA PHE A 229 -6.84 -8.10 -2.76
C PHE A 229 -7.04 -8.43 -4.25
N ASP A 230 -7.17 -7.40 -5.06
CA ASP A 230 -7.32 -7.52 -6.51
C ASP A 230 -6.01 -7.90 -7.22
N TYR A 231 -4.86 -7.76 -6.55
CA TYR A 231 -3.55 -8.09 -7.10
C TYR A 231 -2.88 -9.21 -6.30
N THR A 232 -1.92 -8.95 -5.45
CA THR A 232 -1.23 -9.98 -4.69
C THR A 232 -1.41 -9.84 -3.18
N GLY A 233 -1.46 -10.95 -2.45
CA GLY A 233 -1.50 -10.89 -0.99
C GLY A 233 -0.18 -10.46 -0.40
N ILE A 234 0.91 -11.13 -0.80
CA ILE A 234 2.28 -10.82 -0.34
C ILE A 234 3.19 -10.69 -1.56
N SER A 235 3.97 -9.61 -1.64
CA SER A 235 4.95 -9.40 -2.69
C SER A 235 6.34 -9.18 -2.11
N VAL A 236 7.34 -9.87 -2.65
CA VAL A 236 8.70 -9.86 -2.11
C VAL A 236 9.71 -9.62 -3.21
N GLY A 237 10.68 -8.76 -2.97
CA GLY A 237 11.82 -8.58 -3.85
C GLY A 237 11.83 -7.25 -4.57
N TRP A 238 11.43 -7.24 -5.86
CA TRP A 238 11.38 -6.05 -6.73
C TRP A 238 12.73 -5.57 -7.26
N CYS A 239 13.73 -6.46 -7.21
CA CYS A 239 15.04 -6.18 -7.80
C CYS A 239 15.17 -6.87 -9.15
N TRP A 240 14.62 -6.27 -10.19
CA TRP A 240 14.61 -6.81 -11.54
C TRP A 240 16.02 -6.85 -12.16
N GLY A 241 16.34 -7.98 -12.81
CA GLY A 241 17.51 -8.10 -13.67
C GLY A 241 18.88 -8.09 -12.98
N ARG A 242 18.96 -7.87 -11.67
CA ARG A 242 20.22 -7.97 -10.93
C ARG A 242 20.35 -9.34 -10.25
N GLN A 243 21.52 -9.94 -10.36
CA GLN A 243 21.87 -11.23 -9.75
C GLN A 243 23.02 -11.13 -8.74
N THR A 244 23.68 -10.00 -8.68
CA THR A 244 24.80 -9.70 -7.80
C THR A 244 24.64 -8.35 -7.13
N ASP A 245 25.26 -8.17 -5.98
CA ASP A 245 25.29 -6.93 -5.22
C ASP A 245 23.89 -6.43 -4.80
N ILE A 246 23.02 -7.35 -4.45
CA ILE A 246 21.67 -7.06 -3.98
C ILE A 246 21.62 -7.15 -2.47
N PHE A 247 20.94 -6.16 -1.86
CA PHE A 247 20.72 -6.15 -0.42
C PHE A 247 19.60 -7.09 -0.01
N GLN A 248 18.56 -7.23 -0.83
CA GLN A 248 17.42 -8.10 -0.47
C GLN A 248 17.83 -9.57 -0.34
N ARG A 249 17.70 -10.12 0.86
CA ARG A 249 18.03 -11.52 1.16
C ARG A 249 17.41 -11.99 2.46
N GLY A 250 17.32 -13.32 2.63
CA GLY A 250 17.01 -13.93 3.91
C GLY A 250 15.61 -13.59 4.46
N ASN A 251 14.67 -13.14 3.64
CA ASN A 251 13.31 -12.87 4.06
C ASN A 251 12.55 -14.18 4.28
N LEU A 252 11.77 -14.28 5.36
CA LEU A 252 10.97 -15.44 5.70
C LEU A 252 9.48 -15.14 5.50
N ILE A 253 8.84 -15.90 4.62
CA ILE A 253 7.41 -15.80 4.34
C ILE A 253 6.77 -17.12 4.72
N GLU A 254 6.23 -17.22 5.92
CA GLU A 254 5.84 -18.51 6.44
C GLU A 254 4.53 -18.53 7.22
N TYR A 255 3.78 -19.61 7.05
CA TYR A 255 2.55 -19.88 7.78
C TYR A 255 1.48 -18.78 7.65
N ASN A 256 1.45 -18.06 6.54
CA ASN A 256 0.39 -17.11 6.25
C ASN A 256 -0.80 -17.82 5.58
N HIS A 257 -1.99 -17.31 5.79
CA HIS A 257 -3.18 -17.69 5.07
C HIS A 257 -3.57 -16.54 4.11
N VAL A 258 -3.40 -16.79 2.81
CA VAL A 258 -3.65 -15.80 1.76
C VAL A 258 -4.79 -16.32 0.89
N HIS A 259 -5.93 -15.65 0.88
CA HIS A 259 -7.12 -16.17 0.20
C HIS A 259 -7.99 -15.09 -0.40
N HIS A 260 -8.93 -15.49 -1.27
CA HIS A 260 -9.87 -14.60 -1.96
C HIS A 260 -9.18 -13.43 -2.69
N ASN A 261 -7.94 -13.61 -3.10
CA ASN A 261 -7.25 -12.65 -3.95
C ASN A 261 -7.74 -12.86 -5.39
N VAL A 262 -8.63 -12.00 -5.81
CA VAL A 262 -9.36 -12.17 -7.07
C VAL A 262 -8.67 -11.37 -8.16
N GLY A 263 -7.86 -12.04 -8.96
CA GLY A 263 -7.16 -11.46 -10.11
C GLY A 263 -8.06 -11.08 -11.29
N ASP A 264 -9.29 -10.66 -11.08
CA ASP A 264 -10.23 -10.34 -12.15
C ASP A 264 -9.93 -9.01 -12.86
N ILE A 265 -9.16 -8.14 -12.22
CA ILE A 265 -8.86 -6.78 -12.73
C ILE A 265 -7.48 -6.72 -13.33
N LEU A 266 -6.48 -7.26 -12.67
CA LEU A 266 -5.10 -7.26 -13.11
C LEU A 266 -4.62 -8.68 -13.43
N SER A 267 -3.83 -8.81 -14.48
CA SER A 267 -3.04 -10.00 -14.79
C SER A 267 -1.72 -10.01 -13.99
N ASP A 268 -0.97 -11.10 -14.09
CA ASP A 268 0.37 -11.24 -13.51
C ASP A 268 0.38 -11.16 -11.97
N ASN A 269 -0.54 -11.87 -11.33
CA ASN A 269 -0.71 -11.88 -9.89
C ASN A 269 -0.52 -13.29 -9.28
N GLY A 270 -0.55 -13.36 -7.97
CA GLY A 270 -0.49 -14.60 -7.20
C GLY A 270 -0.68 -14.34 -5.71
N GLY A 271 -1.02 -15.34 -4.93
CA GLY A 271 -1.14 -15.19 -3.48
C GLY A 271 0.18 -14.68 -2.87
N ILE A 272 1.31 -15.27 -3.28
CA ILE A 272 2.66 -14.79 -2.94
C ILE A 272 3.43 -14.59 -4.25
N TYR A 273 3.92 -13.38 -4.47
CA TYR A 273 4.60 -12.96 -5.67
C TYR A 273 6.07 -12.59 -5.37
N VAL A 274 7.02 -13.22 -6.05
CA VAL A 274 8.45 -13.00 -5.82
C VAL A 274 9.11 -12.45 -7.07
N LEU A 275 9.73 -11.31 -6.95
CA LEU A 275 10.40 -10.61 -8.04
C LEU A 275 11.90 -10.44 -7.79
N GLY A 276 12.68 -10.89 -8.76
CA GLY A 276 14.12 -10.77 -8.73
C GLY A 276 14.82 -11.76 -7.79
N TYR A 277 16.11 -11.65 -7.73
CA TYR A 277 16.99 -12.56 -6.96
C TYR A 277 16.97 -12.19 -5.48
N SER A 278 16.64 -13.14 -4.62
CA SER A 278 16.53 -12.95 -3.17
C SER A 278 17.17 -14.13 -2.42
N PRO A 279 18.51 -14.21 -2.35
CA PRO A 279 19.21 -15.36 -1.84
C PRO A 279 18.91 -15.61 -0.35
N GLY A 280 18.74 -16.88 0.02
CA GLY A 280 18.46 -17.28 1.38
C GLY A 280 17.04 -16.94 1.88
N SER A 281 16.20 -16.39 1.03
CA SER A 281 14.78 -16.19 1.38
C SER A 281 14.04 -17.52 1.34
N VAL A 282 13.07 -17.70 2.24
CA VAL A 282 12.31 -18.93 2.41
C VAL A 282 10.82 -18.65 2.38
N ILE A 283 10.11 -19.40 1.57
CA ILE A 283 8.65 -19.43 1.52
C ILE A 283 8.21 -20.83 1.91
N ARG A 284 7.49 -20.96 3.03
CA ARG A 284 7.06 -22.29 3.50
C ARG A 284 5.79 -22.23 4.34
N GLY A 285 5.03 -23.33 4.30
CA GLY A 285 3.88 -23.53 5.19
C GLY A 285 2.73 -22.53 5.00
N ASN A 286 2.72 -21.76 3.91
CA ASN A 286 1.62 -20.86 3.61
C ASN A 286 0.46 -21.63 2.99
N VAL A 287 -0.75 -21.18 3.27
CA VAL A 287 -1.99 -21.63 2.62
C VAL A 287 -2.42 -20.52 1.66
N ILE A 288 -2.68 -20.88 0.40
CA ILE A 288 -3.04 -19.93 -0.67
C ILE A 288 -4.30 -20.45 -1.36
#